data_e30f547f51a04d680b05563ca44d43e4
#
_entry.id   e30f547f51a04d680b05563ca44d43e4
#
_cell.length_a   1.000
_cell.length_b   1.000
_cell.length_c   1.000
_cell.angle_alpha   90.00
_cell.angle_beta   90.00
_cell.angle_gamma   90.00
#
_symmetry.space_group_name_H-M   'P 1'
#
loop_
_entity.id
_entity.type
_entity.pdbx_description
1 polymer ?
#
loop_
_entity_poly.entity_id
_entity_poly.type
_entity_poly.pdbx_seq_one_letter_code
_entity_poly.pdbx_strand_id
1 'polypeptide(L)'
;MSVSAATFAGYAVGVDKALAQAIKTDTQGIVVGDAQVKIRDYAMPVYEARPATGGGVPILLVLSEIWGVHEWIKDVTRRFAKQGYYAVAPELFQREGGVGHIPNVQDILKIVLAVPRKQVLGDCAAAVDWAKKRPGVRPDRVGVTGWCWGGSTVYQVAATNADIKAAVAWYGPPARPYPDAPNPVTGFDAAKDIKAPFLGLYGETDTSPTPDDARKFGDLLKRSNRDVEVVIYPGAGHGFFADYRPSYNEAAATDAWKRCLAFFTKRLKA
;
A
#
# COMPACT_ATOMS: atom_id res chain seq x y z
N MET A 1 -11.52 2.30 22.34
CA MET A 1 -10.60 3.44 22.50
C MET A 1 -10.68 4.26 21.23
N SER A 2 -11.16 5.50 21.32
CA SER A 2 -11.37 6.39 20.19
C SER A 2 -10.01 6.81 19.62
N VAL A 3 -9.75 6.51 18.35
CA VAL A 3 -8.68 7.14 17.60
C VAL A 3 -9.00 8.64 17.54
N SER A 4 -8.14 9.46 18.10
CA SER A 4 -8.37 10.91 18.26
C SER A 4 -8.60 11.54 16.88
N ALA A 5 -9.73 12.21 16.71
CA ALA A 5 -10.10 12.99 15.53
C ALA A 5 -9.06 14.09 15.18
N ALA A 6 -8.24 14.51 16.14
CA ALA A 6 -7.23 15.55 15.98
C ALA A 6 -6.09 15.17 15.01
N THR A 7 -5.76 13.88 14.87
CA THR A 7 -4.66 13.42 14.00
C THR A 7 -5.00 13.55 12.51
N PHE A 8 -6.29 13.62 12.16
CA PHE A 8 -6.73 13.65 10.77
C PHE A 8 -7.17 15.05 10.29
N ALA A 9 -7.37 16.02 11.17
CA ALA A 9 -7.78 17.37 10.78
C ALA A 9 -6.72 18.12 9.94
N GLY A 10 -5.42 17.81 10.11
CA GLY A 10 -4.35 18.33 9.27
C GLY A 10 -4.33 17.77 7.84
N TYR A 11 -5.04 16.68 7.58
CA TYR A 11 -5.06 16.01 6.29
C TYR A 11 -5.92 16.72 5.23
N ALA A 12 -7.03 17.34 5.64
CA ALA A 12 -8.01 17.88 4.70
C ALA A 12 -7.63 19.24 4.07
N VAL A 13 -6.80 20.04 4.74
CA VAL A 13 -6.51 21.43 4.32
C VAL A 13 -5.39 21.51 3.27
N GLY A 14 -4.65 20.41 3.05
CA GLY A 14 -3.45 20.41 2.20
C GLY A 14 -3.62 19.92 0.77
N VAL A 15 -4.77 19.31 0.43
CA VAL A 15 -4.91 18.56 -0.84
C VAL A 15 -4.86 19.46 -2.07
N ASP A 16 -5.52 20.62 -2.05
CA ASP A 16 -5.62 21.48 -3.25
C ASP A 16 -4.33 22.25 -3.58
N LYS A 17 -3.56 22.66 -2.58
CA LYS A 17 -2.28 23.37 -2.79
C LYS A 17 -1.09 22.44 -3.04
N ALA A 18 -1.13 21.22 -2.53
CA ALA A 18 -0.03 20.26 -2.63
C ALA A 18 0.02 19.56 -3.98
N LEU A 19 -1.10 19.41 -4.70
CA LEU A 19 -1.12 18.81 -6.04
C LEU A 19 -0.21 19.53 -7.06
N ALA A 20 0.13 20.79 -6.83
CA ALA A 20 1.02 21.57 -7.69
C ALA A 20 2.50 21.18 -7.56
N GLN A 21 2.91 20.52 -6.47
CA GLN A 21 4.30 20.11 -6.20
C GLN A 21 4.53 18.60 -6.39
N ALA A 22 3.47 17.82 -6.66
CA ALA A 22 3.59 16.39 -6.83
C ALA A 22 4.49 16.02 -8.01
N ILE A 23 5.34 15.02 -7.81
CA ILE A 23 6.13 14.40 -8.88
C ILE A 23 5.17 13.81 -9.92
N LYS A 24 5.37 14.12 -11.19
CA LYS A 24 4.57 13.59 -12.29
C LYS A 24 5.39 12.67 -13.17
N THR A 25 5.10 11.38 -13.10
CA THR A 25 5.75 10.37 -13.93
C THR A 25 5.06 10.30 -15.29
N ASP A 26 5.81 10.56 -16.36
CA ASP A 26 5.33 10.41 -17.73
C ASP A 26 5.09 8.93 -18.10
N THR A 27 4.45 8.71 -19.25
CA THR A 27 4.15 7.36 -19.75
C THR A 27 5.13 6.86 -20.81
N GLN A 28 6.22 7.57 -21.08
CA GLN A 28 7.20 7.13 -22.04
C GLN A 28 7.82 5.80 -21.62
N GLY A 29 7.83 4.79 -22.49
CA GLY A 29 8.39 3.46 -22.22
C GLY A 29 7.56 2.57 -21.30
N ILE A 30 6.34 3.00 -20.92
CA ILE A 30 5.38 2.19 -20.17
C ILE A 30 4.00 2.19 -20.85
N VAL A 31 3.21 1.17 -20.56
CA VAL A 31 1.79 1.10 -20.92
C VAL A 31 1.01 1.24 -19.64
N VAL A 32 -0.01 2.09 -19.65
CA VAL A 32 -0.92 2.33 -18.53
C VAL A 32 -2.36 2.10 -18.97
N GLY A 33 -3.24 1.77 -18.04
CA GLY A 33 -4.65 1.57 -18.34
C GLY A 33 -5.51 1.46 -17.09
N ASP A 34 -6.79 1.77 -17.28
CA ASP A 34 -7.83 1.39 -16.35
C ASP A 34 -8.44 0.06 -16.85
N ALA A 35 -8.60 -0.89 -15.94
CA ALA A 35 -9.16 -2.21 -16.23
C ALA A 35 -10.16 -2.60 -15.15
N GLN A 36 -10.80 -3.76 -15.31
CA GLN A 36 -11.74 -4.29 -14.34
C GLN A 36 -11.40 -5.74 -14.01
N VAL A 37 -11.36 -6.05 -12.73
CA VAL A 37 -11.22 -7.41 -12.21
C VAL A 37 -12.60 -7.94 -11.85
N LYS A 38 -13.05 -8.99 -12.55
CA LYS A 38 -14.34 -9.59 -12.27
C LYS A 38 -14.28 -10.47 -11.01
N ILE A 39 -15.11 -10.15 -10.03
CA ILE A 39 -15.23 -10.86 -8.76
C ILE A 39 -16.70 -11.25 -8.59
N ARG A 40 -17.07 -12.45 -9.00
CA ARG A 40 -18.46 -12.92 -9.06
C ARG A 40 -19.33 -11.97 -9.91
N ASP A 41 -20.26 -11.26 -9.28
CA ASP A 41 -21.19 -10.30 -9.86
C ASP A 41 -20.69 -8.84 -9.84
N TYR A 42 -19.49 -8.63 -9.31
CA TYR A 42 -18.86 -7.31 -9.18
C TYR A 42 -17.64 -7.18 -10.10
N ALA A 43 -17.48 -6.01 -10.71
CA ALA A 43 -16.31 -5.64 -11.49
C ALA A 43 -15.51 -4.57 -10.76
N MET A 44 -14.42 -4.98 -10.09
CA MET A 44 -13.56 -4.08 -9.34
C MET A 44 -12.67 -3.29 -10.30
N PRO A 45 -12.71 -1.95 -10.26
CA PRO A 45 -11.79 -1.13 -11.03
C PRO A 45 -10.35 -1.32 -10.53
N VAL A 46 -9.41 -1.35 -11.46
CA VAL A 46 -7.97 -1.34 -11.18
C VAL A 46 -7.27 -0.39 -12.13
N TYR A 47 -6.25 0.32 -11.63
CA TYR A 47 -5.29 1.00 -12.48
C TYR A 47 -4.06 0.12 -12.64
N GLU A 48 -3.57 -0.05 -13.87
CA GLU A 48 -2.39 -0.84 -14.17
C GLU A 48 -1.32 -0.04 -14.90
N ALA A 49 -0.06 -0.37 -14.64
CA ALA A 49 1.07 0.16 -15.39
C ALA A 49 2.17 -0.90 -15.53
N ARG A 50 2.78 -0.99 -16.72
CA ARG A 50 3.85 -1.97 -17.01
C ARG A 50 4.84 -1.41 -18.02
N PRO A 51 6.06 -1.97 -18.12
CA PRO A 51 6.95 -1.68 -19.24
C PRO A 51 6.28 -1.92 -20.59
N ALA A 52 6.54 -1.06 -21.56
CA ALA A 52 5.99 -1.19 -22.91
C ALA A 52 6.63 -2.35 -23.67
N THR A 53 7.86 -2.68 -23.35
CA THR A 53 8.66 -3.73 -24.00
C THR A 53 9.27 -4.66 -22.96
N GLY A 54 9.72 -5.84 -23.41
CA GLY A 54 10.25 -6.87 -22.53
C GLY A 54 9.16 -7.81 -22.02
N GLY A 55 9.56 -8.76 -21.16
CA GLY A 55 8.67 -9.76 -20.57
C GLY A 55 9.31 -10.36 -19.33
N GLY A 56 8.58 -11.24 -18.64
CA GLY A 56 9.07 -11.84 -17.41
C GLY A 56 9.18 -10.85 -16.27
N VAL A 57 8.31 -9.82 -16.23
CA VAL A 57 8.33 -8.79 -15.17
C VAL A 57 7.60 -9.26 -13.92
N PRO A 58 8.12 -8.97 -12.71
CA PRO A 58 7.42 -9.28 -11.47
C PRO A 58 6.18 -8.40 -11.30
N ILE A 59 5.21 -8.91 -10.53
CA ILE A 59 3.95 -8.23 -10.22
C ILE A 59 4.09 -7.47 -8.90
N LEU A 60 3.58 -6.24 -8.84
CA LEU A 60 3.40 -5.49 -7.60
C LEU A 60 1.93 -5.10 -7.42
N LEU A 61 1.34 -5.57 -6.32
CA LEU A 61 0.07 -5.08 -5.83
C LEU A 61 0.32 -3.78 -5.06
N VAL A 62 -0.33 -2.68 -5.48
CA VAL A 62 -0.14 -1.32 -4.96
C VAL A 62 -1.39 -0.91 -4.21
N LEU A 63 -1.31 -0.77 -2.88
CA LEU A 63 -2.46 -0.51 -2.02
C LEU A 63 -2.51 0.96 -1.61
N SER A 64 -3.62 1.61 -1.93
CA SER A 64 -3.84 3.03 -1.70
C SER A 64 -3.97 3.38 -0.22
N GLU A 65 -3.82 4.65 0.09
CA GLU A 65 -4.26 5.25 1.35
C GLU A 65 -5.80 5.25 1.45
N ILE A 66 -6.35 5.96 2.42
CA ILE A 66 -7.82 6.08 2.60
C ILE A 66 -8.52 6.80 1.43
N TRP A 67 -7.79 7.42 0.52
CA TRP A 67 -8.32 8.23 -0.59
C TRP A 67 -8.67 7.44 -1.86
N GLY A 68 -8.50 6.12 -1.84
CA GLY A 68 -8.65 5.27 -3.02
C GLY A 68 -7.52 5.46 -4.04
N VAL A 69 -7.75 5.01 -5.27
CA VAL A 69 -6.78 5.07 -6.37
C VAL A 69 -6.83 6.44 -7.07
N HIS A 70 -6.43 7.49 -6.32
CA HIS A 70 -6.33 8.85 -6.85
C HIS A 70 -5.03 9.05 -7.66
N GLU A 71 -4.84 10.24 -8.24
CA GLU A 71 -3.75 10.49 -9.19
C GLU A 71 -2.35 10.19 -8.63
N TRP A 72 -2.09 10.45 -7.35
CA TRP A 72 -0.81 10.12 -6.74
C TRP A 72 -0.54 8.60 -6.69
N ILE A 73 -1.54 7.79 -6.36
CA ILE A 73 -1.41 6.31 -6.40
C ILE A 73 -1.19 5.84 -7.84
N LYS A 74 -1.88 6.43 -8.82
CA LYS A 74 -1.64 6.17 -10.25
C LYS A 74 -0.19 6.53 -10.63
N ASP A 75 0.31 7.67 -10.14
CA ASP A 75 1.70 8.09 -10.37
C ASP A 75 2.72 7.12 -9.77
N VAL A 76 2.54 6.72 -8.52
CA VAL A 76 3.43 5.73 -7.88
C VAL A 76 3.38 4.38 -8.61
N THR A 77 2.22 3.98 -9.11
CA THR A 77 2.06 2.77 -9.95
C THR A 77 2.89 2.89 -11.23
N ARG A 78 2.89 4.07 -11.88
CA ARG A 78 3.77 4.37 -13.03
C ARG A 78 5.25 4.36 -12.65
N ARG A 79 5.63 4.92 -11.48
CA ARG A 79 7.02 4.87 -10.96
C ARG A 79 7.52 3.43 -10.90
N PHE A 80 6.73 2.49 -10.38
CA PHE A 80 7.09 1.08 -10.35
C PHE A 80 7.19 0.47 -11.75
N ALA A 81 6.30 0.83 -12.67
CA ALA A 81 6.38 0.37 -14.06
C ALA A 81 7.68 0.83 -14.76
N LYS A 82 8.10 2.08 -14.54
CA LYS A 82 9.41 2.60 -14.98
C LYS A 82 10.58 1.79 -14.40
N GLN A 83 10.40 1.18 -13.25
CA GLN A 83 11.38 0.30 -12.61
C GLN A 83 11.26 -1.17 -13.05
N GLY A 84 10.46 -1.50 -14.07
CA GLY A 84 10.37 -2.84 -14.63
C GLY A 84 9.47 -3.79 -13.84
N TYR A 85 8.43 -3.28 -13.21
CA TYR A 85 7.37 -4.08 -12.57
C TYR A 85 6.05 -3.95 -13.33
N TYR A 86 5.24 -4.99 -13.29
CA TYR A 86 3.82 -4.87 -13.60
C TYR A 86 3.10 -4.49 -12.32
N ALA A 87 2.72 -3.24 -12.21
CA ALA A 87 2.10 -2.68 -11.01
C ALA A 87 0.58 -2.55 -11.20
N VAL A 88 -0.19 -2.98 -10.20
CA VAL A 88 -1.67 -3.00 -10.21
C VAL A 88 -2.19 -2.39 -8.92
N ALA A 89 -3.00 -1.35 -9.05
CA ALA A 89 -3.65 -0.66 -7.94
C ALA A 89 -5.17 -0.90 -7.97
N PRO A 90 -5.71 -1.78 -7.10
CA PRO A 90 -7.15 -2.04 -7.02
C PRO A 90 -7.87 -0.92 -6.27
N GLU A 91 -9.07 -0.53 -6.75
CA GLU A 91 -9.95 0.41 -6.07
C GLU A 91 -10.82 -0.34 -5.04
N LEU A 92 -10.29 -0.48 -3.84
CA LEU A 92 -10.85 -1.32 -2.78
C LEU A 92 -12.13 -0.76 -2.13
N PHE A 93 -12.45 0.51 -2.41
CA PHE A 93 -13.62 1.20 -1.81
C PHE A 93 -14.78 1.37 -2.80
N GLN A 94 -14.66 0.85 -4.01
CA GLN A 94 -15.68 1.06 -5.06
C GLN A 94 -16.99 0.37 -4.76
N ARG A 95 -17.00 -0.75 -4.00
CA ARG A 95 -18.24 -1.40 -3.57
C ARG A 95 -19.09 -0.51 -2.68
N GLU A 96 -18.45 0.36 -1.92
CA GLU A 96 -19.05 1.34 -1.02
C GLU A 96 -19.38 2.67 -1.73
N GLY A 97 -19.33 2.70 -3.06
CA GLY A 97 -19.58 3.88 -3.88
C GLY A 97 -18.34 4.71 -4.20
N GLY A 98 -17.15 4.25 -3.77
CA GLY A 98 -15.90 4.98 -3.91
C GLY A 98 -15.77 6.14 -2.91
N VAL A 99 -14.55 6.66 -2.76
CA VAL A 99 -14.26 7.72 -1.78
C VAL A 99 -13.74 9.01 -2.41
N GLY A 100 -13.31 8.97 -3.68
CA GLY A 100 -12.63 10.09 -4.34
C GLY A 100 -13.48 11.35 -4.54
N HIS A 101 -14.81 11.25 -4.43
CA HIS A 101 -15.75 12.35 -4.55
C HIS A 101 -16.18 12.95 -3.20
N ILE A 102 -15.73 12.37 -2.09
CA ILE A 102 -16.16 12.75 -0.74
C ILE A 102 -15.20 13.83 -0.20
N PRO A 103 -15.67 15.06 0.06
CA PRO A 103 -14.78 16.15 0.49
C PRO A 103 -14.39 16.05 1.98
N ASN A 104 -15.21 15.39 2.80
CA ASN A 104 -14.98 15.31 4.23
C ASN A 104 -14.27 14.03 4.62
N VAL A 105 -13.06 14.17 5.20
CA VAL A 105 -12.24 13.05 5.61
C VAL A 105 -12.92 12.15 6.66
N GLN A 106 -13.76 12.70 7.54
CA GLN A 106 -14.48 11.90 8.55
C GLN A 106 -15.48 10.96 7.90
N ASP A 107 -16.11 11.38 6.81
CA ASP A 107 -17.03 10.53 6.06
C ASP A 107 -16.29 9.46 5.26
N ILE A 108 -15.14 9.78 4.71
CA ILE A 108 -14.23 8.79 4.12
C ILE A 108 -13.83 7.75 5.16
N LEU A 109 -13.41 8.18 6.36
CA LEU A 109 -13.01 7.26 7.42
C LEU A 109 -14.14 6.33 7.86
N LYS A 110 -15.40 6.81 7.95
CA LYS A 110 -16.56 5.95 8.24
C LYS A 110 -16.70 4.81 7.25
N ILE A 111 -16.48 5.09 5.96
CA ILE A 111 -16.54 4.07 4.91
C ILE A 111 -15.35 3.13 5.02
N VAL A 112 -14.14 3.67 4.93
CA VAL A 112 -12.89 2.90 4.82
C VAL A 112 -12.66 1.99 6.04
N LEU A 113 -13.00 2.47 7.24
CA LEU A 113 -12.84 1.69 8.47
C LEU A 113 -13.93 0.65 8.67
N ALA A 114 -15.05 0.74 7.93
CA ALA A 114 -16.14 -0.22 7.98
C ALA A 114 -16.02 -1.34 6.96
N VAL A 115 -15.12 -1.24 5.96
CA VAL A 115 -14.95 -2.28 4.95
C VAL A 115 -14.47 -3.58 5.61
N PRO A 116 -15.20 -4.71 5.42
CA PRO A 116 -14.85 -5.97 6.05
C PRO A 116 -13.50 -6.49 5.57
N ARG A 117 -12.65 -6.96 6.49
CA ARG A 117 -11.34 -7.54 6.18
C ARG A 117 -11.44 -8.64 5.10
N LYS A 118 -12.43 -9.52 5.22
CA LYS A 118 -12.66 -10.60 4.24
C LYS A 118 -12.87 -10.07 2.82
N GLN A 119 -13.60 -8.96 2.67
CA GLN A 119 -13.79 -8.31 1.37
C GLN A 119 -12.46 -7.77 0.84
N VAL A 120 -11.73 -6.98 1.63
CA VAL A 120 -10.43 -6.41 1.24
C VAL A 120 -9.46 -7.50 0.80
N LEU A 121 -9.34 -8.59 1.58
CA LEU A 121 -8.45 -9.70 1.26
C LEU A 121 -8.88 -10.45 0.00
N GLY A 122 -10.18 -10.66 -0.17
CA GLY A 122 -10.74 -11.29 -1.38
C GLY A 122 -10.50 -10.45 -2.63
N ASP A 123 -10.67 -9.14 -2.54
CA ASP A 123 -10.43 -8.21 -3.65
C ASP A 123 -8.93 -8.12 -4.00
N CYS A 124 -8.05 -8.09 -2.99
CA CYS A 124 -6.60 -8.16 -3.21
C CYS A 124 -6.17 -9.47 -3.86
N ALA A 125 -6.69 -10.60 -3.40
CA ALA A 125 -6.40 -11.90 -3.99
C ALA A 125 -6.87 -11.99 -5.45
N ALA A 126 -8.08 -11.50 -5.74
CA ALA A 126 -8.61 -11.44 -7.10
C ALA A 126 -7.76 -10.55 -8.04
N ALA A 127 -7.25 -9.42 -7.53
CA ALA A 127 -6.35 -8.55 -8.29
C ALA A 127 -5.02 -9.26 -8.61
N VAL A 128 -4.46 -10.00 -7.64
CA VAL A 128 -3.25 -10.81 -7.84
C VAL A 128 -3.50 -11.92 -8.87
N ASP A 129 -4.58 -12.68 -8.74
CA ASP A 129 -4.94 -13.77 -9.67
C ASP A 129 -5.18 -13.27 -11.09
N TRP A 130 -5.78 -12.09 -11.21
CA TRP A 130 -5.98 -11.44 -12.49
C TRP A 130 -4.64 -10.98 -13.09
N ALA A 131 -3.78 -10.35 -12.30
CA ALA A 131 -2.47 -9.89 -12.74
C ALA A 131 -1.56 -11.06 -13.19
N LYS A 132 -1.60 -12.19 -12.48
CA LYS A 132 -0.84 -13.43 -12.84
C LYS A 132 -1.18 -13.98 -14.21
N LYS A 133 -2.36 -13.66 -14.76
CA LYS A 133 -2.82 -14.10 -16.09
C LYS A 133 -2.44 -13.11 -17.20
N ARG A 134 -1.82 -12.00 -16.89
CA ARG A 134 -1.46 -10.98 -17.89
C ARG A 134 -0.22 -11.41 -18.70
N PRO A 135 -0.15 -11.08 -20.00
CA PRO A 135 1.01 -11.39 -20.80
C PRO A 135 2.29 -10.75 -20.28
N GLY A 136 3.39 -11.48 -20.33
CA GLY A 136 4.72 -10.95 -20.02
C GLY A 136 5.03 -10.78 -18.53
N VAL A 137 4.21 -11.31 -17.62
CA VAL A 137 4.49 -11.31 -16.17
C VAL A 137 5.17 -12.59 -15.71
N ARG A 138 5.80 -12.53 -14.54
CA ARG A 138 6.25 -13.70 -13.76
C ARG A 138 5.22 -13.99 -12.67
N PRO A 139 4.33 -14.96 -12.85
CA PRO A 139 3.22 -15.22 -11.92
C PRO A 139 3.68 -15.77 -10.56
N ASP A 140 4.91 -16.27 -10.49
CA ASP A 140 5.60 -16.74 -9.27
C ASP A 140 6.30 -15.62 -8.48
N ARG A 141 6.34 -14.40 -9.00
CA ARG A 141 7.05 -13.24 -8.46
C ARG A 141 6.08 -12.09 -8.16
N VAL A 142 5.39 -12.21 -7.05
CA VAL A 142 4.39 -11.22 -6.61
C VAL A 142 4.85 -10.51 -5.35
N GLY A 143 4.89 -9.19 -5.38
CA GLY A 143 5.10 -8.33 -4.23
C GLY A 143 3.84 -7.54 -3.88
N VAL A 144 3.80 -7.01 -2.66
CA VAL A 144 2.75 -6.08 -2.21
C VAL A 144 3.39 -4.87 -1.55
N THR A 145 2.86 -3.70 -1.85
CA THR A 145 3.23 -2.45 -1.17
C THR A 145 2.01 -1.58 -0.92
N GLY A 146 2.05 -0.73 0.09
CA GLY A 146 0.93 0.16 0.41
C GLY A 146 1.26 1.19 1.47
N TRP A 147 0.49 2.27 1.50
CA TRP A 147 0.71 3.46 2.30
C TRP A 147 -0.42 3.69 3.28
N CYS A 148 -0.14 4.13 4.51
CA CYS A 148 -1.15 4.45 5.51
C CYS A 148 -2.10 3.26 5.75
N TRP A 149 -3.38 3.39 5.43
CA TRP A 149 -4.35 2.30 5.45
C TRP A 149 -3.90 1.11 4.58
N GLY A 150 -3.40 1.39 3.37
CA GLY A 150 -2.80 0.37 2.50
C GLY A 150 -1.58 -0.30 3.13
N GLY A 151 -0.76 0.44 3.89
CA GLY A 151 0.34 -0.12 4.66
C GLY A 151 -0.12 -1.13 5.71
N SER A 152 -1.23 -0.83 6.43
CA SER A 152 -1.87 -1.80 7.34
C SER A 152 -2.45 -3.00 6.59
N THR A 153 -2.96 -2.78 5.39
CA THR A 153 -3.51 -3.84 4.54
C THR A 153 -2.42 -4.77 4.02
N VAL A 154 -1.19 -4.26 3.78
CA VAL A 154 -0.01 -5.09 3.43
C VAL A 154 0.21 -6.20 4.45
N TYR A 155 0.06 -5.92 5.75
CA TYR A 155 0.22 -6.94 6.80
C TYR A 155 -0.76 -8.09 6.64
N GLN A 156 -2.02 -7.75 6.39
CA GLN A 156 -3.10 -8.71 6.26
C GLN A 156 -2.95 -9.55 4.98
N VAL A 157 -2.60 -8.91 3.86
CA VAL A 157 -2.38 -9.59 2.58
C VAL A 157 -1.16 -10.51 2.67
N ALA A 158 -0.04 -10.04 3.24
CA ALA A 158 1.16 -10.85 3.38
C ALA A 158 1.00 -12.05 4.35
N ALA A 159 0.09 -11.93 5.33
CA ALA A 159 -0.22 -13.01 6.27
C ALA A 159 -1.14 -14.10 5.68
N THR A 160 -1.96 -13.75 4.68
CA THR A 160 -3.04 -14.63 4.19
C THR A 160 -2.88 -15.09 2.74
N ASN A 161 -2.01 -14.44 1.96
CA ASN A 161 -1.80 -14.78 0.55
C ASN A 161 -0.38 -15.34 0.34
N ALA A 162 -0.28 -16.65 0.14
CA ALA A 162 0.99 -17.37 -0.06
C ALA A 162 1.72 -17.01 -1.37
N ASP A 163 1.05 -16.35 -2.31
CA ASP A 163 1.67 -15.87 -3.55
C ASP A 163 2.61 -14.69 -3.30
N ILE A 164 2.43 -13.96 -2.19
CA ILE A 164 3.28 -12.82 -1.84
C ILE A 164 4.69 -13.28 -1.48
N LYS A 165 5.68 -12.83 -2.24
CA LYS A 165 7.10 -13.17 -2.09
C LYS A 165 7.92 -12.03 -1.49
N ALA A 166 7.37 -10.81 -1.41
CA ALA A 166 7.98 -9.66 -0.75
C ALA A 166 6.90 -8.64 -0.37
N ALA A 167 7.01 -8.02 0.78
CA ALA A 167 6.05 -7.04 1.28
C ALA A 167 6.77 -5.77 1.78
N VAL A 168 6.28 -4.60 1.36
CA VAL A 168 6.78 -3.30 1.82
C VAL A 168 5.62 -2.46 2.32
N ALA A 169 5.65 -2.09 3.60
CA ALA A 169 4.62 -1.26 4.22
C ALA A 169 5.18 0.12 4.59
N TRP A 170 4.45 1.17 4.19
CA TRP A 170 4.81 2.55 4.43
C TRP A 170 3.83 3.15 5.45
N TYR A 171 4.36 3.57 6.60
CA TYR A 171 3.60 4.21 7.69
C TYR A 171 2.21 3.61 7.95
N GLY A 172 2.08 2.28 7.81
CA GLY A 172 0.85 1.56 8.14
C GLY A 172 0.71 1.34 9.64
N PRO A 173 -0.40 1.75 10.28
CA PRO A 173 -0.61 1.48 11.70
C PRO A 173 -0.84 -0.01 12.00
N PRO A 174 0.09 -0.71 12.69
CA PRO A 174 -0.09 -2.13 13.01
C PRO A 174 -1.14 -2.38 14.09
N ALA A 175 -1.42 -1.37 14.91
CA ALA A 175 -2.45 -1.46 15.95
C ALA A 175 -3.88 -1.28 15.40
N ARG A 176 -4.03 -0.88 14.14
CA ARG A 176 -5.35 -0.65 13.55
C ARG A 176 -6.13 -1.97 13.41
N PRO A 177 -7.32 -2.08 14.03
CA PRO A 177 -8.15 -3.26 13.86
C PRO A 177 -8.87 -3.25 12.52
N TYR A 178 -9.04 -4.44 11.92
CA TYR A 178 -10.01 -4.65 10.86
C TYR A 178 -11.33 -5.15 11.46
N PRO A 179 -12.48 -4.69 10.96
CA PRO A 179 -13.77 -5.15 11.45
C PRO A 179 -14.05 -6.57 10.94
N ASP A 180 -13.58 -7.57 11.68
CA ASP A 180 -13.98 -8.96 11.48
C ASP A 180 -14.81 -9.39 12.69
N ALA A 181 -16.04 -9.78 12.46
CA ALA A 181 -16.83 -10.38 13.51
C ALA A 181 -16.39 -11.84 13.73
N PRO A 182 -16.28 -12.31 14.98
CA PRO A 182 -16.49 -11.59 16.25
C PRO A 182 -15.21 -10.91 16.79
N ASN A 183 -14.04 -11.15 16.19
CA ASN A 183 -12.78 -10.66 16.71
C ASN A 183 -12.04 -9.81 15.67
N PRO A 184 -11.90 -8.49 15.87
CA PRO A 184 -11.12 -7.63 15.02
C PRO A 184 -9.65 -8.08 14.98
N VAL A 185 -9.05 -8.12 13.78
CA VAL A 185 -7.65 -8.53 13.57
C VAL A 185 -6.79 -7.30 13.31
N THR A 186 -5.70 -7.18 14.06
CA THR A 186 -4.70 -6.12 13.89
C THR A 186 -3.48 -6.61 13.08
N GLY A 187 -2.58 -5.70 12.72
CA GLY A 187 -1.27 -6.06 12.18
C GLY A 187 -0.42 -6.85 13.18
N PHE A 188 -0.53 -6.54 14.48
CA PHE A 188 0.16 -7.30 15.53
C PHE A 188 -0.28 -8.77 15.57
N ASP A 189 -1.58 -9.03 15.38
CA ASP A 189 -2.11 -10.39 15.33
C ASP A 189 -1.65 -11.14 14.08
N ALA A 190 -1.56 -10.44 12.94
CA ALA A 190 -1.13 -10.98 11.66
C ALA A 190 0.38 -11.29 11.60
N ALA A 191 1.20 -10.65 12.45
CA ALA A 191 2.67 -10.71 12.38
C ALA A 191 3.23 -12.13 12.37
N LYS A 192 2.66 -13.05 13.17
CA LYS A 192 3.09 -14.45 13.27
C LYS A 192 2.92 -15.25 11.97
N ASP A 193 1.99 -14.82 11.11
CA ASP A 193 1.60 -15.50 9.88
C ASP A 193 2.31 -14.94 8.64
N ILE A 194 2.97 -13.77 8.76
CA ILE A 194 3.75 -13.16 7.67
C ILE A 194 5.06 -13.92 7.50
N LYS A 195 5.17 -14.70 6.41
CA LYS A 195 6.36 -15.49 6.07
C LYS A 195 7.19 -14.86 4.95
N ALA A 196 6.58 -14.01 4.14
CA ALA A 196 7.29 -13.29 3.09
C ALA A 196 8.32 -12.31 3.69
N PRO A 197 9.49 -12.11 3.06
CA PRO A 197 10.39 -11.01 3.38
C PRO A 197 9.63 -9.70 3.55
N PHE A 198 9.98 -8.94 4.58
CA PHE A 198 9.21 -7.76 4.98
C PHE A 198 10.09 -6.54 5.21
N LEU A 199 9.72 -5.40 4.62
CA LEU A 199 10.30 -4.08 4.87
C LEU A 199 9.22 -3.12 5.39
N GLY A 200 9.42 -2.56 6.58
CA GLY A 200 8.57 -1.52 7.16
C GLY A 200 9.29 -0.17 7.17
N LEU A 201 8.63 0.88 6.66
CA LEU A 201 9.17 2.23 6.50
C LEU A 201 8.27 3.21 7.27
N TYR A 202 8.80 3.82 8.34
CA TYR A 202 8.03 4.61 9.31
C TYR A 202 8.68 5.95 9.59
N GLY A 203 7.91 6.89 10.09
CA GLY A 203 8.39 8.20 10.52
C GLY A 203 8.58 8.26 12.04
N GLU A 204 9.63 8.95 12.50
CA GLU A 204 9.94 9.11 13.92
C GLU A 204 8.91 9.98 14.66
N THR A 205 8.35 10.99 13.98
CA THR A 205 7.37 11.91 14.56
C THR A 205 5.93 11.51 14.24
N ASP A 206 5.72 10.31 13.66
CA ASP A 206 4.39 9.80 13.39
C ASP A 206 3.67 9.43 14.69
N THR A 207 2.40 9.76 14.77
CA THR A 207 1.54 9.47 15.94
C THR A 207 0.63 8.25 15.70
N SER A 208 0.55 7.76 14.45
CA SER A 208 -0.25 6.59 14.08
C SER A 208 0.22 6.00 12.74
N PRO A 209 1.18 5.06 12.76
CA PRO A 209 1.78 4.38 13.92
C PRO A 209 2.80 5.22 14.68
N THR A 210 2.90 5.00 15.97
CA THR A 210 4.03 5.51 16.74
C THR A 210 5.32 4.75 16.40
N PRO A 211 6.52 5.33 16.63
CA PRO A 211 7.77 4.59 16.48
C PRO A 211 7.82 3.32 17.33
N ASP A 212 7.19 3.33 18.50
CA ASP A 212 7.13 2.16 19.38
C ASP A 212 6.22 1.06 18.81
N ASP A 213 5.11 1.43 18.17
CA ASP A 213 4.28 0.48 17.43
C ASP A 213 5.09 -0.18 16.29
N ALA A 214 5.87 0.61 15.56
CA ALA A 214 6.72 0.12 14.48
C ALA A 214 7.79 -0.86 14.98
N ARG A 215 8.48 -0.52 16.09
CA ARG A 215 9.47 -1.39 16.74
C ARG A 215 8.83 -2.68 17.24
N LYS A 216 7.73 -2.57 17.99
CA LYS A 216 6.97 -3.72 18.50
C LYS A 216 6.54 -4.65 17.36
N PHE A 217 6.04 -4.09 16.26
CA PHE A 217 5.64 -4.88 15.09
C PHE A 217 6.84 -5.61 14.47
N GLY A 218 7.97 -4.92 14.28
CA GLY A 218 9.20 -5.52 13.80
C GLY A 218 9.69 -6.67 14.68
N ASP A 219 9.61 -6.54 16.01
CA ASP A 219 10.01 -7.58 16.95
C ASP A 219 9.07 -8.80 16.91
N LEU A 220 7.76 -8.56 16.73
CA LEU A 220 6.79 -9.64 16.53
C LEU A 220 7.05 -10.39 15.23
N LEU A 221 7.32 -9.68 14.13
CA LEU A 221 7.67 -10.29 12.85
C LEU A 221 8.92 -11.17 12.94
N LYS A 222 9.98 -10.69 13.59
CA LYS A 222 11.26 -11.41 13.73
C LYS A 222 11.14 -12.73 14.49
N ARG A 223 10.07 -12.93 15.26
CA ARG A 223 9.82 -14.22 15.96
C ARG A 223 9.50 -15.36 14.99
N SER A 224 8.91 -15.04 13.84
CA SER A 224 8.44 -16.02 12.86
C SER A 224 9.02 -15.84 11.45
N ASN A 225 9.75 -14.74 11.22
CA ASN A 225 10.32 -14.38 9.93
C ASN A 225 11.73 -13.82 10.12
N ARG A 226 12.72 -14.38 9.42
CA ARG A 226 14.13 -13.98 9.55
C ARG A 226 14.54 -12.85 8.59
N ASP A 227 13.74 -12.56 7.57
CA ASP A 227 14.03 -11.51 6.57
C ASP A 227 13.10 -10.30 6.81
N VAL A 228 13.36 -9.58 7.90
CA VAL A 228 12.58 -8.42 8.34
C VAL A 228 13.50 -7.23 8.58
N GLU A 229 13.18 -6.12 7.92
CA GLU A 229 13.80 -4.81 8.14
C GLU A 229 12.71 -3.80 8.53
N VAL A 230 12.98 -3.01 9.57
CA VAL A 230 12.16 -1.87 9.98
C VAL A 230 13.04 -0.64 10.05
N VAL A 231 12.69 0.38 9.29
CA VAL A 231 13.41 1.67 9.24
C VAL A 231 12.50 2.76 9.77
N ILE A 232 13.03 3.56 10.70
CA ILE A 232 12.34 4.72 11.26
C ILE A 232 13.16 5.96 10.88
N TYR A 233 12.54 6.88 10.12
CA TYR A 233 13.19 8.05 9.56
C TYR A 233 13.12 9.23 10.54
N PRO A 234 14.28 9.77 10.97
CA PRO A 234 14.32 10.92 11.85
C PRO A 234 13.58 12.14 11.29
N GLY A 235 12.79 12.81 12.12
CA GLY A 235 12.04 14.01 11.76
C GLY A 235 10.92 13.81 10.74
N ALA A 236 10.71 12.59 10.23
CA ALA A 236 9.62 12.30 9.30
C ALA A 236 8.33 11.97 10.07
N GLY A 237 7.20 12.46 9.58
CA GLY A 237 5.86 12.17 10.13
C GLY A 237 5.05 11.23 9.26
N HIS A 238 3.75 11.11 9.58
CA HIS A 238 2.83 10.33 8.77
C HIS A 238 2.72 10.88 7.35
N GLY A 239 2.79 10.01 6.34
CA GLY A 239 2.70 10.43 4.94
C GLY A 239 3.98 11.05 4.39
N PHE A 240 5.13 10.84 5.02
CA PHE A 240 6.41 11.46 4.62
C PHE A 240 6.82 11.18 3.18
N PHE A 241 6.30 10.12 2.55
CA PHE A 241 6.57 9.78 1.16
C PHE A 241 5.61 10.46 0.18
N ALA A 242 4.47 10.95 0.64
CA ALA A 242 3.43 11.50 -0.21
C ALA A 242 3.78 12.93 -0.65
N ASP A 243 4.44 13.06 -1.79
CA ASP A 243 4.97 14.30 -2.34
C ASP A 243 3.91 15.38 -2.69
N TYR A 244 2.64 15.04 -2.60
CA TYR A 244 1.52 15.98 -2.70
C TYR A 244 1.08 16.56 -1.34
N ARG A 245 1.71 16.15 -0.22
CA ARG A 245 1.31 16.56 1.14
C ARG A 245 2.32 17.49 1.79
N PRO A 246 1.87 18.37 2.73
CA PRO A 246 2.77 19.18 3.54
C PRO A 246 3.72 18.36 4.42
N SER A 247 3.36 17.11 4.74
CA SER A 247 4.20 16.18 5.52
C SER A 247 5.32 15.51 4.72
N TYR A 248 5.43 15.80 3.41
CA TYR A 248 6.50 15.25 2.58
C TYR A 248 7.88 15.59 3.13
N ASN A 249 8.71 14.57 3.30
CA ASN A 249 10.10 14.71 3.72
C ASN A 249 10.98 14.12 2.63
N GLU A 250 11.57 14.98 1.80
CA GLU A 250 12.31 14.58 0.60
C GLU A 250 13.45 13.63 0.90
N ALA A 251 14.22 13.90 1.95
CA ALA A 251 15.37 13.07 2.32
C ALA A 251 14.92 11.66 2.73
N ALA A 252 13.92 11.58 3.62
CA ALA A 252 13.34 10.30 4.05
C ALA A 252 12.68 9.56 2.87
N ALA A 253 11.90 10.27 2.05
CA ALA A 253 11.21 9.70 0.90
C ALA A 253 12.19 9.11 -0.14
N THR A 254 13.28 9.83 -0.43
CA THR A 254 14.31 9.40 -1.38
C THR A 254 15.02 8.14 -0.91
N ASP A 255 15.47 8.09 0.35
CA ASP A 255 16.11 6.89 0.90
C ASP A 255 15.13 5.72 0.99
N ALA A 256 13.91 5.97 1.47
CA ALA A 256 12.88 4.95 1.58
C ALA A 256 12.52 4.33 0.23
N TRP A 257 12.41 5.15 -0.82
CA TRP A 257 12.17 4.66 -2.18
C TRP A 257 13.32 3.80 -2.69
N LYS A 258 14.56 4.25 -2.50
CA LYS A 258 15.75 3.47 -2.86
C LYS A 258 15.79 2.12 -2.15
N ARG A 259 15.50 2.08 -0.84
CA ARG A 259 15.40 0.83 -0.07
C ARG A 259 14.30 -0.07 -0.58
N CYS A 260 13.12 0.46 -0.82
CA CYS A 260 11.99 -0.28 -1.37
C CYS A 260 12.34 -0.94 -2.71
N LEU A 261 12.94 -0.20 -3.63
CA LEU A 261 13.36 -0.74 -4.93
C LEU A 261 14.45 -1.81 -4.80
N ALA A 262 15.46 -1.59 -3.96
CA ALA A 262 16.51 -2.56 -3.70
C ALA A 262 15.93 -3.84 -3.07
N PHE A 263 15.00 -3.68 -2.13
CA PHE A 263 14.32 -4.78 -1.48
C PHE A 263 13.53 -5.64 -2.46
N PHE A 264 12.69 -5.04 -3.30
CA PHE A 264 11.93 -5.77 -4.31
C PHE A 264 12.83 -6.37 -5.40
N THR A 265 13.87 -5.66 -5.85
CA THR A 265 14.80 -6.17 -6.86
C THR A 265 15.47 -7.45 -6.38
N LYS A 266 15.98 -7.47 -5.16
CA LYS A 266 16.63 -8.64 -4.57
C LYS A 266 15.71 -9.87 -4.49
N ARG A 267 14.40 -9.68 -4.30
CA ARG A 267 13.47 -10.78 -3.99
C ARG A 267 12.56 -11.17 -5.13
N LEU A 268 12.33 -10.27 -6.06
CA LEU A 268 11.38 -10.51 -7.15
C LEU A 268 12.05 -10.61 -8.53
N LYS A 269 13.23 -10.01 -8.71
CA LYS A 269 13.95 -10.03 -10.01
C LYS A 269 15.11 -11.03 -10.06
N ALA A 270 15.52 -11.49 -8.91
CA ALA A 270 16.57 -12.52 -8.81
C ALA A 270 16.07 -13.89 -9.30
#